data_15feb5797863bf3e0ec31a954cf1ab9d
#
_entry.id   15feb5797863bf3e0ec31a954cf1ab9d
#
_cell.length_a   1.000
_cell.length_b   1.000
_cell.length_c   1.000
_cell.angle_alpha   90.00
_cell.angle_beta   90.00
_cell.angle_gamma   90.00
#
_symmetry.space_group_name_H-M   'P 1'
#
loop_
_entity.id
_entity.type
_entity.pdbx_description
1 polymer ?
#
loop_
_entity_poly.entity_id
_entity_poly.type
_entity_poly.pdbx_seq_one_letter_code
_entity_poly.pdbx_strand_id
1 'polypeptide(L)'
;MQALWMLVACLCFGTMGLMVKLAGADASLGEIILFRGIVPAAALSAWAVFHHLDLKSPVANLHFRRNLAGIIAMWCGFYAATKLPLATATTLMYTSPLFIALILWGWKRQTRNRIERLAIGIGFAGVLTVLQPVLGSEQLPVALIGLGAGAVSAVAYLQLKSLGQVNEPEWRTVLYFAGTATVTALFYLLVFGEFRMLNAVEPAWPLAWLVGVGLFGGAGNLALTRSFGSGSTWLSASLQYCTILVSTFYGVVVLGDVPTSTTWLGVALIIGCGALSSYATHQNKQEAAG
;
A
#
# COMPACT_ATOMS: atom_id res chain seq x y z
N MET A 1 1.02 -13.44 16.16
CA MET A 1 2.00 -12.37 15.89
C MET A 1 1.86 -11.76 14.49
N GLN A 2 1.60 -12.53 13.43
CA GLN A 2 1.40 -12.01 12.06
C GLN A 2 0.32 -10.92 11.96
N ALA A 3 -0.86 -11.14 12.55
CA ALA A 3 -1.97 -10.19 12.53
C ALA A 3 -1.61 -8.84 13.18
N LEU A 4 -0.87 -8.85 14.29
CA LEU A 4 -0.42 -7.63 14.95
C LEU A 4 0.49 -6.80 14.05
N TRP A 5 1.44 -7.43 13.34
CA TRP A 5 2.29 -6.72 12.39
C TRP A 5 1.48 -6.08 11.27
N MET A 6 0.41 -6.76 10.81
CA MET A 6 -0.44 -6.18 9.79
C MET A 6 -1.27 -5.01 10.30
N LEU A 7 -1.79 -5.08 11.53
CA LEU A 7 -2.50 -3.94 12.14
C LEU A 7 -1.57 -2.75 12.35
N VAL A 8 -0.33 -2.98 12.79
CA VAL A 8 0.70 -1.92 12.86
C VAL A 8 0.95 -1.32 11.48
N ALA A 9 1.08 -2.14 10.44
CA ALA A 9 1.24 -1.66 9.08
C ALA A 9 0.05 -0.78 8.64
N CYS A 10 -1.19 -1.20 8.96
CA CYS A 10 -2.41 -0.45 8.63
C CYS A 10 -2.45 0.92 9.31
N LEU A 11 -2.11 0.99 10.59
CA LEU A 11 -2.03 2.26 11.33
C LEU A 11 -0.95 3.16 10.71
N CYS A 12 0.24 2.63 10.47
CA CYS A 12 1.33 3.39 9.85
C CYS A 12 0.95 3.91 8.46
N PHE A 13 0.38 3.08 7.60
CA PHE A 13 0.00 3.50 6.25
C PHE A 13 -1.19 4.46 6.23
N GLY A 14 -2.16 4.30 7.13
CA GLY A 14 -3.25 5.26 7.28
C GLY A 14 -2.74 6.63 7.71
N THR A 15 -1.85 6.67 8.71
CA THR A 15 -1.19 7.91 9.18
C THR A 15 -0.31 8.51 8.06
N MET A 16 0.46 7.69 7.36
CA MET A 16 1.23 8.14 6.20
C MET A 16 0.32 8.75 5.12
N GLY A 17 -0.84 8.15 4.84
CA GLY A 17 -1.81 8.66 3.88
C GLY A 17 -2.33 10.06 4.24
N LEU A 18 -2.61 10.31 5.54
CA LEU A 18 -2.93 11.63 6.05
C LEU A 18 -1.79 12.62 5.78
N MET A 19 -0.55 12.25 6.12
CA MET A 19 0.62 13.12 5.92
C MET A 19 0.88 13.42 4.44
N VAL A 20 0.69 12.42 3.55
CA VAL A 20 0.74 12.63 2.09
C VAL A 20 -0.29 13.66 1.64
N LYS A 21 -1.51 13.60 2.18
CA LYS A 21 -2.57 14.56 1.84
C LYS A 21 -2.24 15.96 2.33
N LEU A 22 -1.73 16.09 3.56
CA LEU A 22 -1.32 17.38 4.14
C LEU A 22 -0.10 17.96 3.41
N ALA A 23 0.93 17.14 3.16
CA ALA A 23 2.12 17.58 2.42
C ALA A 23 1.82 17.96 0.96
N GLY A 24 0.83 17.29 0.34
CA GLY A 24 0.48 17.52 -1.08
C GLY A 24 -0.10 18.90 -1.39
N ALA A 25 -0.40 19.72 -0.37
CA ALA A 25 -0.76 21.12 -0.56
C ALA A 25 0.45 21.96 -1.01
N ASP A 26 1.63 21.71 -0.42
CA ASP A 26 2.82 22.54 -0.58
C ASP A 26 3.96 21.81 -1.33
N ALA A 27 4.03 20.48 -1.21
CA ALA A 27 5.07 19.67 -1.81
C ALA A 27 4.65 19.04 -3.14
N SER A 28 5.61 18.83 -4.03
CA SER A 28 5.38 18.06 -5.26
C SER A 28 5.29 16.56 -4.97
N LEU A 29 4.70 15.81 -5.92
CA LEU A 29 4.65 14.35 -5.82
C LEU A 29 6.05 13.74 -5.73
N GLY A 30 7.03 14.29 -6.46
CA GLY A 30 8.42 13.87 -6.43
C GLY A 30 9.05 14.04 -5.04
N GLU A 31 8.79 15.17 -4.38
CA GLU A 31 9.28 15.44 -3.02
C GLU A 31 8.67 14.48 -1.99
N ILE A 32 7.36 14.23 -2.08
CA ILE A 32 6.68 13.26 -1.20
C ILE A 32 7.32 11.87 -1.33
N ILE A 33 7.54 11.40 -2.56
CA ILE A 33 8.16 10.09 -2.82
C ILE A 33 9.63 10.09 -2.44
N LEU A 34 10.34 11.20 -2.60
CA LEU A 34 11.73 11.34 -2.16
C LEU A 34 11.84 11.09 -0.65
N PHE A 35 11.06 11.78 0.16
CA PHE A 35 11.07 11.61 1.62
C PHE A 35 10.56 10.23 2.04
N ARG A 36 9.60 9.68 1.30
CA ARG A 36 9.12 8.29 1.49
C ARG A 36 10.21 7.26 1.30
N GLY A 37 11.21 7.55 0.46
CA GLY A 37 12.37 6.71 0.20
C GLY A 37 13.55 7.05 1.11
N ILE A 38 14.02 8.29 1.08
CA ILE A 38 15.30 8.69 1.70
C ILE A 38 15.33 8.51 3.21
N VAL A 39 14.22 8.81 3.91
CA VAL A 39 14.14 8.70 5.37
C VAL A 39 14.33 7.25 5.84
N PRO A 40 13.56 6.25 5.38
CA PRO A 40 13.80 4.87 5.77
C PRO A 40 15.09 4.30 5.18
N ALA A 41 15.55 4.74 4.00
CA ALA A 41 16.82 4.31 3.45
C ALA A 41 18.00 4.75 4.32
N ALA A 42 18.02 6.02 4.76
CA ALA A 42 19.05 6.54 5.65
C ALA A 42 19.01 5.84 7.02
N ALA A 43 17.83 5.71 7.63
CA ALA A 43 17.67 5.06 8.93
C ALA A 43 18.13 3.59 8.90
N LEU A 44 17.69 2.82 7.91
CA LEU A 44 18.03 1.39 7.80
C LEU A 44 19.49 1.19 7.38
N SER A 45 20.06 2.07 6.53
CA SER A 45 21.47 2.01 6.18
C SER A 45 22.35 2.30 7.40
N ALA A 46 22.05 3.36 8.16
CA ALA A 46 22.77 3.68 9.37
C ALA A 46 22.69 2.54 10.39
N TRP A 47 21.50 1.97 10.59
CA TRP A 47 21.30 0.83 11.47
C TRP A 47 22.10 -0.40 11.02
N ALA A 48 22.08 -0.71 9.72
CA ALA A 48 22.81 -1.86 9.17
C ALA A 48 24.32 -1.70 9.31
N VAL A 49 24.85 -0.51 9.03
CA VAL A 49 26.28 -0.20 9.21
C VAL A 49 26.68 -0.31 10.68
N PHE A 50 25.88 0.24 11.59
CA PHE A 50 26.16 0.17 13.04
C PHE A 50 26.20 -1.26 13.57
N HIS A 51 25.37 -2.17 13.01
CA HIS A 51 25.33 -3.59 13.39
C HIS A 51 26.22 -4.49 12.50
N HIS A 52 27.06 -3.91 11.63
CA HIS A 52 27.94 -4.64 10.72
C HIS A 52 27.22 -5.68 9.84
N LEU A 53 25.98 -5.36 9.40
CA LEU A 53 25.18 -6.25 8.58
C LEU A 53 25.54 -6.11 7.09
N ASP A 54 25.50 -7.25 6.37
CA ASP A 54 25.75 -7.25 4.95
C ASP A 54 24.55 -6.67 4.18
N LEU A 55 24.82 -5.60 3.40
CA LEU A 55 23.84 -4.95 2.56
C LEU A 55 23.55 -5.73 1.28
N LYS A 56 24.43 -6.63 0.85
CA LYS A 56 24.26 -7.41 -0.38
C LYS A 56 23.23 -8.53 -0.17
N SER A 57 22.36 -8.71 -1.16
CA SER A 57 21.40 -9.80 -1.17
C SER A 57 21.73 -10.82 -2.26
N PRO A 58 21.68 -12.13 -1.98
CA PRO A 58 21.87 -13.17 -2.98
C PRO A 58 20.69 -13.29 -3.94
N VAL A 59 19.54 -12.67 -3.63
CA VAL A 59 18.28 -12.79 -4.39
C VAL A 59 17.90 -11.47 -5.09
N ALA A 60 18.87 -10.80 -5.70
CA ALA A 60 18.70 -9.50 -6.35
C ALA A 60 17.53 -9.46 -7.36
N ASN A 61 17.29 -10.56 -8.11
CA ASN A 61 16.18 -10.64 -9.07
C ASN A 61 14.80 -10.58 -8.39
N LEU A 62 14.63 -11.16 -7.20
CA LEU A 62 13.38 -11.04 -6.43
C LEU A 62 13.15 -9.61 -5.95
N HIS A 63 14.22 -8.95 -5.47
CA HIS A 63 14.17 -7.53 -5.11
C HIS A 63 13.80 -6.66 -6.30
N PHE A 64 14.43 -6.89 -7.48
CA PHE A 64 14.12 -6.13 -8.68
C PHE A 64 12.64 -6.24 -9.06
N ARG A 65 12.09 -7.47 -9.14
CA ARG A 65 10.67 -7.68 -9.47
C ARG A 65 9.74 -7.03 -8.46
N ARG A 66 10.04 -7.20 -7.17
CA ARG A 66 9.27 -6.58 -6.08
C ARG A 66 9.32 -5.06 -6.16
N ASN A 67 10.49 -4.49 -6.38
CA ASN A 67 10.68 -3.05 -6.43
C ASN A 67 10.02 -2.45 -7.66
N LEU A 68 10.13 -3.07 -8.83
CA LEU A 68 9.49 -2.61 -10.05
C LEU A 68 7.97 -2.49 -9.85
N ALA A 69 7.31 -3.55 -9.39
CA ALA A 69 5.88 -3.51 -9.12
C ALA A 69 5.56 -2.51 -7.99
N GLY A 70 6.33 -2.52 -6.90
CA GLY A 70 6.08 -1.64 -5.77
C GLY A 70 6.26 -0.16 -6.09
N ILE A 71 7.23 0.21 -6.93
CA ILE A 71 7.47 1.59 -7.36
C ILE A 71 6.33 2.08 -8.26
N ILE A 72 5.92 1.30 -9.25
CA ILE A 72 4.78 1.65 -10.12
C ILE A 72 3.52 1.86 -9.25
N ALA A 73 3.23 0.91 -8.35
CA ALA A 73 2.09 1.02 -7.46
C ALA A 73 2.17 2.27 -6.56
N MET A 74 3.34 2.59 -6.03
CA MET A 74 3.56 3.74 -5.16
C MET A 74 3.34 5.07 -5.90
N TRP A 75 3.93 5.25 -7.09
CA TRP A 75 3.75 6.46 -7.87
C TRP A 75 2.27 6.67 -8.25
N CYS A 76 1.62 5.63 -8.78
CA CYS A 76 0.20 5.68 -9.12
C CYS A 76 -0.69 5.94 -7.89
N GLY A 77 -0.39 5.26 -6.78
CA GLY A 77 -1.16 5.40 -5.55
C GLY A 77 -1.03 6.79 -4.91
N PHE A 78 0.17 7.33 -4.82
CA PHE A 78 0.39 8.66 -4.25
C PHE A 78 -0.18 9.75 -5.16
N TYR A 79 -0.05 9.61 -6.48
CA TYR A 79 -0.73 10.49 -7.41
C TYR A 79 -2.25 10.52 -7.17
N ALA A 80 -2.86 9.35 -7.01
CA ALA A 80 -4.29 9.27 -6.68
C ALA A 80 -4.60 9.89 -5.31
N ALA A 81 -3.76 9.65 -4.29
CA ALA A 81 -3.94 10.17 -2.93
C ALA A 81 -3.84 11.70 -2.86
N THR A 82 -3.03 12.34 -3.71
CA THR A 82 -2.94 13.81 -3.76
C THR A 82 -4.14 14.46 -4.45
N LYS A 83 -4.84 13.74 -5.33
CA LYS A 83 -5.93 14.29 -6.18
C LYS A 83 -7.33 13.91 -5.73
N LEU A 84 -7.51 12.77 -5.05
CA LEU A 84 -8.81 12.27 -4.60
C LEU A 84 -8.98 12.47 -3.08
N PRO A 85 -10.22 12.45 -2.56
CA PRO A 85 -10.47 12.31 -1.12
C PRO A 85 -9.74 11.10 -0.55
N LEU A 86 -9.22 11.22 0.68
CA LEU A 86 -8.35 10.19 1.28
C LEU A 86 -9.03 8.81 1.35
N ALA A 87 -10.30 8.77 1.75
CA ALA A 87 -11.08 7.53 1.82
C ALA A 87 -11.20 6.84 0.44
N THR A 88 -11.50 7.61 -0.62
CA THR A 88 -11.65 7.08 -1.98
C THR A 88 -10.31 6.57 -2.52
N ALA A 89 -9.25 7.37 -2.44
CA ALA A 89 -7.92 6.99 -2.90
C ALA A 89 -7.43 5.71 -2.18
N THR A 90 -7.54 5.67 -0.85
CA THR A 90 -7.15 4.52 -0.05
C THR A 90 -7.95 3.29 -0.40
N THR A 91 -9.28 3.41 -0.54
CA THR A 91 -10.13 2.27 -0.91
C THR A 91 -9.73 1.67 -2.25
N LEU A 92 -9.46 2.48 -3.27
CA LEU A 92 -9.02 2.02 -4.59
C LEU A 92 -7.64 1.35 -4.54
N MET A 93 -6.68 1.94 -3.84
CA MET A 93 -5.34 1.36 -3.66
C MET A 93 -5.40 0.02 -2.91
N TYR A 94 -6.25 -0.08 -1.89
CA TYR A 94 -6.40 -1.31 -1.08
C TYR A 94 -7.41 -2.32 -1.66
N THR A 95 -7.67 -2.27 -2.96
CA THR A 95 -8.29 -3.38 -3.71
C THR A 95 -7.30 -4.51 -4.01
N SER A 96 -6.02 -4.34 -3.67
CA SER A 96 -4.97 -5.35 -3.86
C SER A 96 -5.32 -6.76 -3.36
N PRO A 97 -6.04 -6.98 -2.23
CA PRO A 97 -6.47 -8.33 -1.86
C PRO A 97 -7.41 -9.00 -2.88
N LEU A 98 -8.26 -8.22 -3.57
CA LEU A 98 -9.10 -8.75 -4.65
C LEU A 98 -8.25 -9.24 -5.82
N PHE A 99 -7.25 -8.44 -6.21
CA PHE A 99 -6.33 -8.81 -7.28
C PHE A 99 -5.42 -9.99 -6.88
N ILE A 100 -4.96 -10.07 -5.62
CA ILE A 100 -4.27 -11.27 -5.09
C ILE A 100 -5.17 -12.50 -5.27
N ALA A 101 -6.45 -12.37 -4.92
CA ALA A 101 -7.41 -13.44 -5.06
C ALA A 101 -7.55 -13.89 -6.52
N LEU A 102 -7.65 -12.95 -7.47
CA LEU A 102 -7.75 -13.24 -8.90
C LEU A 102 -6.48 -13.88 -9.47
N ILE A 103 -5.30 -13.36 -9.11
CA ILE A 103 -4.01 -13.89 -9.57
C ILE A 103 -3.84 -15.34 -9.09
N LEU A 104 -4.11 -15.60 -7.81
CA LEU A 104 -4.01 -16.95 -7.26
C LEU A 104 -5.05 -17.90 -7.86
N TRP A 105 -6.21 -17.40 -8.23
CA TRP A 105 -7.23 -18.19 -8.92
C TRP A 105 -6.81 -18.57 -10.34
N GLY A 106 -6.31 -17.62 -11.13
CA GLY A 106 -5.84 -17.89 -12.50
C GLY A 106 -4.64 -18.82 -12.54
N TRP A 107 -3.69 -18.68 -11.60
CA TRP A 107 -2.44 -19.44 -11.61
C TRP A 107 -2.58 -20.88 -11.11
N LYS A 108 -3.36 -21.11 -10.04
CA LYS A 108 -3.41 -22.41 -9.37
C LYS A 108 -4.52 -23.35 -9.84
N ARG A 109 -5.40 -22.95 -10.76
CA ARG A 109 -6.57 -23.74 -11.21
C ARG A 109 -7.32 -24.50 -10.09
N GLN A 110 -7.20 -24.04 -8.85
CA GLN A 110 -7.88 -24.64 -7.72
C GLN A 110 -9.38 -24.40 -7.87
N THR A 111 -10.16 -25.47 -7.80
CA THR A 111 -11.62 -25.38 -7.71
C THR A 111 -11.99 -24.59 -6.47
N ARG A 112 -12.43 -23.37 -6.68
CA ARG A 112 -12.79 -22.47 -5.58
C ARG A 112 -14.15 -22.80 -5.01
N ASN A 113 -14.24 -22.74 -3.70
CA ASN A 113 -15.51 -22.80 -2.99
C ASN A 113 -16.44 -21.66 -3.48
N ARG A 114 -17.77 -21.94 -3.51
CA ARG A 114 -18.80 -20.96 -3.90
C ARG A 114 -18.67 -19.65 -3.12
N ILE A 115 -18.30 -19.73 -1.83
CA ILE A 115 -18.11 -18.56 -0.95
C ILE A 115 -16.98 -17.64 -1.46
N GLU A 116 -15.85 -18.18 -1.91
CA GLU A 116 -14.76 -17.36 -2.44
C GLU A 116 -15.13 -16.63 -3.73
N ARG A 117 -15.92 -17.26 -4.60
CA ARG A 117 -16.42 -16.63 -5.84
C ARG A 117 -17.40 -15.49 -5.52
N LEU A 118 -18.30 -15.72 -4.58
CA LEU A 118 -19.22 -14.68 -4.09
C LEU A 118 -18.46 -13.51 -3.44
N ALA A 119 -17.46 -13.79 -2.62
CA ALA A 119 -16.63 -12.75 -2.00
C ALA A 119 -15.96 -11.85 -3.05
N ILE A 120 -15.38 -12.42 -4.10
CA ILE A 120 -14.79 -11.64 -5.20
C ILE A 120 -15.85 -10.78 -5.89
N GLY A 121 -17.03 -11.34 -6.20
CA GLY A 121 -18.13 -10.60 -6.80
C GLY A 121 -18.59 -9.41 -5.95
N ILE A 122 -18.75 -9.62 -4.63
CA ILE A 122 -19.08 -8.57 -3.67
C ILE A 122 -17.98 -7.50 -3.64
N GLY A 123 -16.71 -7.90 -3.65
CA GLY A 123 -15.59 -6.98 -3.66
C GLY A 123 -15.55 -6.11 -4.92
N PHE A 124 -15.79 -6.68 -6.11
CA PHE A 124 -15.91 -5.90 -7.34
C PHE A 124 -17.11 -4.98 -7.35
N ALA A 125 -18.27 -5.40 -6.82
CA ALA A 125 -19.41 -4.54 -6.64
C ALA A 125 -19.06 -3.35 -5.71
N GLY A 126 -18.31 -3.61 -4.64
CA GLY A 126 -17.79 -2.57 -3.76
C GLY A 126 -16.89 -1.57 -4.49
N VAL A 127 -15.95 -2.04 -5.33
CA VAL A 127 -15.10 -1.16 -6.14
C VAL A 127 -15.92 -0.27 -7.06
N LEU A 128 -16.90 -0.84 -7.78
CA LEU A 128 -17.78 -0.06 -8.65
C LEU A 128 -18.58 0.97 -7.88
N THR A 129 -19.05 0.63 -6.69
CA THR A 129 -19.81 1.54 -5.80
C THR A 129 -18.92 2.70 -5.32
N VAL A 130 -17.66 2.45 -4.98
CA VAL A 130 -16.70 3.53 -4.62
C VAL A 130 -16.37 4.41 -5.81
N LEU A 131 -16.30 3.86 -7.02
CA LEU A 131 -16.03 4.62 -8.24
C LEU A 131 -17.25 5.44 -8.69
N GLN A 132 -18.46 5.07 -8.32
CA GLN A 132 -19.69 5.70 -8.79
C GLN A 132 -19.69 7.24 -8.68
N PRO A 133 -19.25 7.87 -7.57
CA PRO A 133 -19.23 9.32 -7.44
C PRO A 133 -18.30 10.04 -8.43
N VAL A 134 -17.30 9.34 -8.96
CA VAL A 134 -16.29 9.90 -9.89
C VAL A 134 -16.54 9.47 -11.35
N LEU A 135 -17.53 8.59 -11.60
CA LEU A 135 -17.91 8.22 -12.97
C LEU A 135 -18.44 9.44 -13.71
N GLY A 136 -17.87 9.69 -14.89
CA GLY A 136 -18.23 10.86 -15.71
C GLY A 136 -17.63 12.19 -15.23
N SER A 137 -16.82 12.20 -14.16
CA SER A 137 -16.08 13.37 -13.70
C SER A 137 -14.66 13.40 -14.30
N GLU A 138 -14.03 14.58 -14.23
CA GLU A 138 -12.60 14.72 -14.59
C GLU A 138 -11.67 13.90 -13.67
N GLN A 139 -12.16 13.40 -12.53
CA GLN A 139 -11.41 12.59 -11.60
C GLN A 139 -11.37 11.09 -11.98
N LEU A 140 -12.16 10.66 -12.95
CA LEU A 140 -12.19 9.25 -13.36
C LEU A 140 -10.82 8.69 -13.77
N PRO A 141 -9.99 9.37 -14.57
CA PRO A 141 -8.66 8.87 -14.92
C PRO A 141 -7.78 8.65 -13.68
N VAL A 142 -7.85 9.59 -12.72
CA VAL A 142 -7.10 9.50 -11.46
C VAL A 142 -7.56 8.31 -10.62
N ALA A 143 -8.87 8.07 -10.55
CA ALA A 143 -9.44 6.95 -9.84
C ALA A 143 -9.03 5.60 -10.47
N LEU A 144 -9.00 5.51 -11.79
CA LEU A 144 -8.52 4.32 -12.51
C LEU A 144 -7.02 4.08 -12.28
N ILE A 145 -6.20 5.14 -12.19
CA ILE A 145 -4.80 5.03 -11.80
C ILE A 145 -4.69 4.47 -10.37
N GLY A 146 -5.49 4.95 -9.42
CA GLY A 146 -5.55 4.43 -8.06
C GLY A 146 -5.95 2.96 -7.99
N LEU A 147 -6.93 2.55 -8.78
CA LEU A 147 -7.32 1.13 -8.90
C LEU A 147 -6.18 0.29 -9.51
N GLY A 148 -5.51 0.79 -10.54
CA GLY A 148 -4.34 0.18 -11.15
C GLY A 148 -3.20 0.01 -10.14
N ALA A 149 -2.99 0.99 -9.25
CA ALA A 149 -2.04 0.88 -8.15
C ALA A 149 -2.36 -0.31 -7.24
N GLY A 150 -3.65 -0.55 -6.94
CA GLY A 150 -4.10 -1.74 -6.20
C GLY A 150 -3.75 -3.05 -6.90
N ALA A 151 -3.98 -3.13 -8.21
CA ALA A 151 -3.67 -4.32 -9.02
C ALA A 151 -2.16 -4.62 -9.04
N VAL A 152 -1.33 -3.60 -9.26
CA VAL A 152 0.13 -3.76 -9.29
C VAL A 152 0.69 -4.03 -7.88
N SER A 153 0.09 -3.46 -6.82
CA SER A 153 0.42 -3.78 -5.44
C SER A 153 0.23 -5.25 -5.12
N ALA A 154 -0.81 -5.89 -5.69
CA ALA A 154 -1.03 -7.32 -5.50
C ALA A 154 0.17 -8.15 -5.97
N VAL A 155 0.77 -7.79 -7.10
CA VAL A 155 2.00 -8.45 -7.61
C VAL A 155 3.16 -8.21 -6.64
N ALA A 156 3.35 -6.96 -6.16
CA ALA A 156 4.41 -6.64 -5.21
C ALA A 156 4.28 -7.43 -3.90
N TYR A 157 3.07 -7.61 -3.38
CA TYR A 157 2.83 -8.36 -2.14
C TYR A 157 3.08 -9.88 -2.30
N LEU A 158 2.76 -10.44 -3.47
CA LEU A 158 3.12 -11.83 -3.76
C LEU A 158 4.65 -12.02 -3.83
N GLN A 159 5.40 -11.00 -4.29
CA GLN A 159 6.87 -11.01 -4.24
C GLN A 159 7.41 -10.92 -2.81
N LEU A 160 6.75 -10.18 -1.90
CA LEU A 160 7.12 -10.18 -0.48
C LEU A 160 7.01 -11.59 0.14
N LYS A 161 5.97 -12.34 -0.24
CA LYS A 161 5.83 -13.73 0.17
C LYS A 161 6.99 -14.59 -0.34
N SER A 162 7.40 -14.39 -1.60
CA SER A 162 8.54 -15.12 -2.19
C SER A 162 9.86 -14.78 -1.49
N LEU A 163 10.09 -13.51 -1.13
CA LEU A 163 11.26 -13.08 -0.36
C LEU A 163 11.26 -13.69 1.05
N GLY A 164 10.12 -13.75 1.72
CA GLY A 164 9.97 -14.42 3.02
C GLY A 164 10.26 -15.93 2.94
N GLN A 165 9.90 -16.60 1.85
CA GLN A 165 10.15 -18.03 1.65
C GLN A 165 11.65 -18.37 1.53
N VAL A 166 12.47 -17.43 1.06
CA VAL A 166 13.94 -17.58 0.99
C VAL A 166 14.65 -16.99 2.20
N ASN A 167 13.88 -16.66 3.26
CA ASN A 167 14.37 -16.07 4.50
C ASN A 167 15.16 -14.75 4.29
N GLU A 168 14.79 -13.96 3.27
CA GLU A 168 15.39 -12.65 3.10
C GLU A 168 14.97 -11.71 4.23
N PRO A 169 15.92 -11.00 4.91
CA PRO A 169 15.59 -10.11 6.02
C PRO A 169 14.66 -8.98 5.61
N GLU A 170 13.66 -8.69 6.45
CA GLU A 170 12.64 -7.65 6.19
C GLU A 170 13.28 -6.26 6.02
N TRP A 171 14.26 -5.93 6.87
CA TRP A 171 14.95 -4.64 6.82
C TRP A 171 15.67 -4.42 5.48
N ARG A 172 16.30 -5.48 4.94
CA ARG A 172 17.00 -5.41 3.65
C ARG A 172 16.00 -5.25 2.50
N THR A 173 14.89 -5.97 2.55
CA THR A 173 13.80 -5.83 1.57
C THR A 173 13.26 -4.40 1.55
N VAL A 174 13.06 -3.78 2.72
CA VAL A 174 12.59 -2.40 2.83
C VAL A 174 13.67 -1.40 2.41
N LEU A 175 14.94 -1.64 2.75
CA LEU A 175 16.07 -0.81 2.33
C LEU A 175 16.19 -0.75 0.80
N TYR A 176 16.14 -1.89 0.12
CA TYR A 176 16.20 -1.93 -1.36
C TYR A 176 15.03 -1.18 -2.00
N PHE A 177 13.84 -1.32 -1.43
CA PHE A 177 12.68 -0.59 -1.91
C PHE A 177 12.80 0.92 -1.68
N ALA A 178 13.20 1.32 -0.48
CA ALA A 178 13.39 2.71 -0.10
C ALA A 178 14.48 3.37 -0.97
N GLY A 179 15.59 2.67 -1.22
CA GLY A 179 16.64 3.12 -2.13
C GLY A 179 16.14 3.30 -3.56
N THR A 180 15.37 2.34 -4.08
CA THR A 180 14.77 2.45 -5.43
C THR A 180 13.77 3.62 -5.50
N ALA A 181 12.96 3.82 -4.44
CA ALA A 181 12.04 4.97 -4.34
C ALA A 181 12.80 6.30 -4.37
N THR A 182 13.89 6.40 -3.61
CA THR A 182 14.76 7.59 -3.59
C THR A 182 15.35 7.88 -4.98
N VAL A 183 15.90 6.86 -5.65
CA VAL A 183 16.49 7.03 -6.99
C VAL A 183 15.46 7.47 -8.02
N THR A 184 14.27 6.85 -8.04
CA THR A 184 13.20 7.23 -8.98
C THR A 184 12.66 8.62 -8.72
N ALA A 185 12.55 9.03 -7.44
CA ALA A 185 12.11 10.35 -7.07
C ALA A 185 13.15 11.44 -7.41
N LEU A 186 14.43 11.18 -7.15
CA LEU A 186 15.51 12.09 -7.56
C LEU A 186 15.55 12.26 -9.07
N PHE A 187 15.46 11.16 -9.82
CA PHE A 187 15.40 11.23 -11.28
C PHE A 187 14.23 12.09 -11.76
N TYR A 188 13.02 11.87 -11.20
CA TYR A 188 11.84 12.67 -11.51
C TYR A 188 12.06 14.16 -11.23
N LEU A 189 12.56 14.50 -10.03
CA LEU A 189 12.80 15.88 -9.63
C LEU A 189 13.85 16.58 -10.51
N LEU A 190 14.91 15.87 -10.89
CA LEU A 190 15.96 16.42 -11.76
C LEU A 190 15.47 16.65 -13.20
N VAL A 191 14.58 15.78 -13.71
CA VAL A 191 14.05 15.89 -15.07
C VAL A 191 12.97 16.96 -15.18
N PHE A 192 12.03 17.00 -14.20
CA PHE A 192 10.86 17.90 -14.26
C PHE A 192 11.02 19.19 -13.46
N GLY A 193 12.06 19.30 -12.62
CA GLY A 193 12.36 20.53 -11.87
C GLY A 193 11.32 20.91 -10.82
N GLU A 194 10.47 19.97 -10.38
CA GLU A 194 9.35 20.23 -9.47
C GLU A 194 9.79 20.28 -7.99
N PHE A 195 10.79 21.12 -7.68
CA PHE A 195 11.24 21.40 -6.32
C PHE A 195 10.39 22.53 -5.71
N ARG A 196 9.20 22.23 -5.22
CA ARG A 196 8.30 23.24 -4.67
C ARG A 196 8.67 23.61 -3.25
N MET A 197 8.76 22.62 -2.39
CA MET A 197 9.01 22.82 -0.98
C MET A 197 10.48 23.02 -0.65
N LEU A 198 11.39 22.27 -1.32
CA LEU A 198 12.83 22.42 -1.10
C LEU A 198 13.35 23.83 -1.48
N ASN A 199 12.61 24.56 -2.32
CA ASN A 199 12.88 25.94 -2.70
C ASN A 199 12.07 26.97 -1.89
N ALA A 200 11.20 26.54 -0.97
CA ALA A 200 10.39 27.45 -0.15
C ALA A 200 11.23 28.11 0.96
N VAL A 201 10.98 29.41 1.20
CA VAL A 201 11.74 30.21 2.17
C VAL A 201 11.34 29.91 3.62
N GLU A 202 10.14 29.38 3.85
CA GLU A 202 9.64 29.03 5.20
C GLU A 202 9.08 27.60 5.25
N PRO A 203 9.90 26.59 5.55
CA PRO A 203 9.50 25.18 5.36
C PRO A 203 9.22 24.39 6.65
N ALA A 204 8.89 24.99 7.79
CA ALA A 204 8.88 24.21 9.05
C ALA A 204 7.82 23.10 9.12
N TRP A 205 6.55 23.39 8.86
CA TRP A 205 5.46 22.42 8.99
C TRP A 205 5.35 21.42 7.84
N PRO A 206 5.47 21.84 6.56
CA PRO A 206 5.45 20.90 5.46
C PRO A 206 6.59 19.88 5.50
N LEU A 207 7.78 20.26 5.97
CA LEU A 207 8.91 19.35 6.16
C LEU A 207 8.61 18.26 7.20
N ALA A 208 7.92 18.62 8.29
CA ALA A 208 7.51 17.64 9.30
C ALA A 208 6.58 16.57 8.72
N TRP A 209 5.63 16.96 7.84
CA TRP A 209 4.76 16.02 7.15
C TRP A 209 5.53 15.09 6.21
N LEU A 210 6.50 15.62 5.46
CA LEU A 210 7.35 14.81 4.57
C LEU A 210 8.21 13.82 5.34
N VAL A 211 8.85 14.25 6.42
CA VAL A 211 9.60 13.34 7.30
C VAL A 211 8.68 12.28 7.88
N GLY A 212 7.48 12.66 8.30
CA GLY A 212 6.45 11.73 8.76
C GLY A 212 6.04 10.70 7.70
N VAL A 213 5.87 11.11 6.44
CA VAL A 213 5.62 10.17 5.31
C VAL A 213 6.73 9.11 5.24
N GLY A 214 7.99 9.52 5.40
CA GLY A 214 9.12 8.60 5.41
C GLY A 214 9.14 7.66 6.61
N LEU A 215 8.94 8.18 7.81
CA LEU A 215 8.96 7.40 9.06
C LEU A 215 7.82 6.38 9.10
N PHE A 216 6.57 6.84 8.97
CA PHE A 216 5.40 5.95 8.99
C PHE A 216 5.38 5.01 7.79
N GLY A 217 5.82 5.49 6.64
CA GLY A 217 5.96 4.64 5.48
C GLY A 217 7.02 3.56 5.64
N GLY A 218 8.18 3.87 6.22
CA GLY A 218 9.25 2.91 6.52
C GLY A 218 8.80 1.85 7.54
N ALA A 219 8.25 2.32 8.67
CA ALA A 219 7.71 1.44 9.71
C ALA A 219 6.57 0.55 9.19
N GLY A 220 5.65 1.12 8.42
CA GLY A 220 4.57 0.37 7.77
C GLY A 220 5.09 -0.70 6.81
N ASN A 221 6.12 -0.38 6.01
CA ASN A 221 6.73 -1.37 5.12
C ASN A 221 7.45 -2.50 5.87
N LEU A 222 8.14 -2.22 6.97
CA LEU A 222 8.76 -3.26 7.81
C LEU A 222 7.70 -4.21 8.36
N ALA A 223 6.63 -3.65 8.94
CA ALA A 223 5.54 -4.42 9.50
C ALA A 223 4.79 -5.22 8.41
N LEU A 224 4.54 -4.63 7.25
CA LEU A 224 3.92 -5.28 6.09
C LEU A 224 4.78 -6.45 5.58
N THR A 225 6.09 -6.20 5.38
CA THR A 225 7.02 -7.21 4.87
C THR A 225 7.07 -8.41 5.83
N ARG A 226 7.13 -8.15 7.13
CA ARG A 226 7.10 -9.20 8.16
C ARG A 226 5.78 -9.98 8.16
N SER A 227 4.65 -9.29 8.01
CA SER A 227 3.34 -9.93 7.97
C SER A 227 3.18 -10.85 6.75
N PHE A 228 3.54 -10.38 5.54
CA PHE A 228 3.44 -11.19 4.32
C PHE A 228 4.52 -12.28 4.23
N GLY A 229 5.74 -11.99 4.68
CA GLY A 229 6.87 -12.93 4.63
C GLY A 229 6.68 -14.16 5.52
N SER A 230 6.22 -13.95 6.76
CA SER A 230 6.22 -14.98 7.81
C SER A 230 4.93 -15.77 7.96
N GLY A 231 3.87 -15.49 7.18
CA GLY A 231 2.57 -16.10 7.47
C GLY A 231 1.66 -16.36 6.28
N SER A 232 0.37 -16.44 6.54
CA SER A 232 -0.67 -16.63 5.52
C SER A 232 -0.88 -15.35 4.71
N THR A 233 -0.67 -15.41 3.40
CA THR A 233 -0.94 -14.30 2.47
C THR A 233 -2.39 -13.82 2.57
N TRP A 234 -3.34 -14.74 2.74
CA TRP A 234 -4.76 -14.42 2.86
C TRP A 234 -5.08 -13.61 4.12
N LEU A 235 -4.51 -13.99 5.27
CA LEU A 235 -4.73 -13.26 6.51
C LEU A 235 -4.15 -11.85 6.43
N SER A 236 -2.92 -11.71 5.93
CA SER A 236 -2.32 -10.38 5.72
C SER A 236 -3.14 -9.55 4.74
N ALA A 237 -3.55 -10.12 3.60
CA ALA A 237 -4.35 -9.43 2.61
C ALA A 237 -5.71 -8.97 3.16
N SER A 238 -6.41 -9.83 3.91
CA SER A 238 -7.71 -9.47 4.50
C SER A 238 -7.58 -8.35 5.55
N LEU A 239 -6.55 -8.40 6.40
CA LEU A 239 -6.31 -7.39 7.42
C LEU A 239 -5.90 -6.03 6.85
N GLN A 240 -5.38 -5.97 5.61
CA GLN A 240 -5.06 -4.71 4.94
C GLN A 240 -6.25 -3.76 4.83
N TYR A 241 -7.47 -4.29 4.76
CA TYR A 241 -8.68 -3.46 4.71
C TYR A 241 -8.84 -2.56 5.94
N CYS A 242 -8.20 -2.89 7.08
CA CYS A 242 -8.17 -2.01 8.25
C CYS A 242 -7.52 -0.65 7.93
N THR A 243 -6.65 -0.56 6.92
CA THR A 243 -6.08 0.73 6.49
C THR A 243 -7.16 1.67 5.98
N ILE A 244 -8.19 1.15 5.32
CA ILE A 244 -9.31 1.95 4.82
C ILE A 244 -10.05 2.60 6.00
N LEU A 245 -10.28 1.84 7.09
CA LEU A 245 -10.92 2.38 8.30
C LEU A 245 -10.10 3.50 8.92
N VAL A 246 -8.79 3.30 9.07
CA VAL A 246 -7.86 4.31 9.61
C VAL A 246 -7.84 5.55 8.73
N SER A 247 -7.73 5.38 7.41
CA SER A 247 -7.70 6.51 6.47
C SER A 247 -9.04 7.25 6.40
N THR A 248 -10.17 6.52 6.48
CA THR A 248 -11.49 7.15 6.51
C THR A 248 -11.68 7.96 7.80
N PHE A 249 -11.23 7.41 8.94
CA PHE A 249 -11.24 8.13 10.20
C PHE A 249 -10.46 9.45 10.11
N TYR A 250 -9.23 9.42 9.59
CA TYR A 250 -8.44 10.63 9.39
C TYR A 250 -9.07 11.59 8.36
N GLY A 251 -9.64 11.06 7.28
CA GLY A 251 -10.35 11.85 6.28
C GLY A 251 -11.48 12.67 6.90
N VAL A 252 -12.32 12.00 7.71
CA VAL A 252 -13.47 12.65 8.35
C VAL A 252 -13.04 13.60 9.47
N VAL A 253 -12.18 13.14 10.40
CA VAL A 253 -11.88 13.88 11.65
C VAL A 253 -10.86 14.99 11.43
N VAL A 254 -9.87 14.78 10.55
CA VAL A 254 -8.76 15.74 10.38
C VAL A 254 -8.92 16.59 9.12
N LEU A 255 -9.37 15.99 8.01
CA LEU A 255 -9.48 16.69 6.73
C LEU A 255 -10.89 17.25 6.46
N GLY A 256 -11.89 16.88 7.26
CA GLY A 256 -13.28 17.27 7.03
C GLY A 256 -13.91 16.61 5.79
N ASP A 257 -13.27 15.60 5.22
CA ASP A 257 -13.80 14.84 4.08
C ASP A 257 -15.05 14.07 4.54
N VAL A 258 -16.23 14.38 3.98
CA VAL A 258 -17.45 13.62 4.26
C VAL A 258 -17.65 12.62 3.12
N PRO A 259 -17.33 11.31 3.31
CA PRO A 259 -17.59 10.30 2.30
C PRO A 259 -19.07 10.23 1.96
N THR A 260 -19.39 10.11 0.68
CA THR A 260 -20.78 9.92 0.25
C THR A 260 -21.34 8.59 0.76
N SER A 261 -22.67 8.47 0.81
CA SER A 261 -23.32 7.19 1.20
C SER A 261 -22.89 6.03 0.30
N THR A 262 -22.63 6.31 -0.98
CA THR A 262 -22.09 5.32 -1.94
C THR A 262 -20.68 4.89 -1.58
N THR A 263 -19.82 5.81 -1.16
CA THR A 263 -18.46 5.48 -0.68
C THR A 263 -18.51 4.59 0.56
N TRP A 264 -19.37 4.92 1.55
CA TRP A 264 -19.55 4.09 2.74
C TRP A 264 -20.03 2.67 2.40
N LEU A 265 -21.02 2.56 1.50
CA LEU A 265 -21.51 1.26 1.03
C LEU A 265 -20.40 0.46 0.34
N GLY A 266 -19.63 1.10 -0.54
CA GLY A 266 -18.52 0.45 -1.23
C GLY A 266 -17.42 -0.03 -0.28
N VAL A 267 -17.05 0.79 0.72
CA VAL A 267 -16.11 0.42 1.79
C VAL A 267 -16.62 -0.80 2.57
N ALA A 268 -17.89 -0.80 2.96
CA ALA A 268 -18.51 -1.93 3.68
C ALA A 268 -18.48 -3.23 2.85
N LEU A 269 -18.78 -3.15 1.54
CA LEU A 269 -18.72 -4.29 0.63
C LEU A 269 -17.30 -4.84 0.47
N ILE A 270 -16.29 -3.98 0.36
CA ILE A 270 -14.88 -4.38 0.22
C ILE A 270 -14.38 -5.05 1.51
N ILE A 271 -14.71 -4.49 2.67
CA ILE A 271 -14.37 -5.09 3.98
C ILE A 271 -15.09 -6.44 4.15
N GLY A 272 -16.37 -6.49 3.80
CA GLY A 272 -17.16 -7.73 3.81
C GLY A 272 -16.58 -8.82 2.91
N CYS A 273 -16.12 -8.45 1.71
CA CYS A 273 -15.37 -9.36 0.83
C CYS A 273 -14.13 -9.93 1.51
N GLY A 274 -13.33 -9.08 2.18
CA GLY A 274 -12.14 -9.51 2.91
C GLY A 274 -12.46 -10.51 4.03
N ALA A 275 -13.50 -10.24 4.82
CA ALA A 275 -13.96 -11.12 5.89
C ALA A 275 -14.44 -12.47 5.34
N LEU A 276 -15.28 -12.47 4.29
CA LEU A 276 -15.76 -13.69 3.64
C LEU A 276 -14.63 -14.53 3.02
N SER A 277 -13.67 -13.87 2.36
CA SER A 277 -12.50 -14.55 1.78
C SER A 277 -11.63 -15.20 2.87
N SER A 278 -11.45 -14.52 4.01
CA SER A 278 -10.71 -15.06 5.15
C SER A 278 -11.42 -16.27 5.76
N TYR A 279 -12.73 -16.19 5.94
CA TYR A 279 -13.56 -17.28 6.46
C TYR A 279 -13.52 -18.51 5.56
N ALA A 280 -13.73 -18.33 4.25
CA ALA A 280 -13.68 -19.42 3.28
C ALA A 280 -12.30 -20.13 3.26
N THR A 281 -11.23 -19.37 3.39
CA THR A 281 -9.87 -19.93 3.44
C THR A 281 -9.64 -20.75 4.72
N HIS A 282 -10.25 -20.33 5.84
CA HIS A 282 -10.15 -21.08 7.09
C HIS A 282 -10.88 -22.42 7.01
N GLN A 283 -12.10 -22.44 6.43
CA GLN A 283 -12.86 -23.69 6.21
C GLN A 283 -12.11 -24.67 5.32
N ASN A 284 -11.58 -24.22 4.17
CA ASN A 284 -10.83 -25.08 3.26
C ASN A 284 -9.58 -25.70 3.91
N LYS A 285 -8.97 -25.06 4.90
CA LYS A 285 -7.84 -25.64 5.66
C LYS A 285 -8.29 -26.69 6.65
N GLN A 286 -9.45 -26.55 7.26
CA GLN A 286 -10.01 -27.56 8.17
C GLN A 286 -10.43 -28.81 7.42
N GLU A 287 -11.07 -28.67 6.25
CA GLU A 287 -11.46 -29.79 5.38
C GLU A 287 -10.26 -30.56 4.81
N ALA A 288 -9.12 -29.88 4.61
CA ALA A 288 -7.88 -30.52 4.12
C ALA A 288 -7.05 -31.18 5.23
N ALA A 289 -7.38 -30.94 6.49
CA ALA A 289 -6.67 -31.48 7.68
C ALA A 289 -7.43 -32.62 8.38
N GLY A 290 -8.71 -32.87 8.04
CA GLY A 290 -9.53 -33.98 8.49
C GLY A 290 -9.70 -35.03 7.40
#